data_363442ddd7e2616693f4dbd4b6b88cbd
#
_entry.id   363442ddd7e2616693f4dbd4b6b88cbd
#
_cell.length_a   1.000
_cell.length_b   1.000
_cell.length_c   1.000
_cell.angle_alpha   90.00
_cell.angle_beta   90.00
_cell.angle_gamma   90.00
#
_symmetry.space_group_name_H-M   'P 1'
#
loop_
_entity.id
_entity.type
_entity.pdbx_description
1 polymer ?
#
loop_
_entity_poly.entity_id
_entity_poly.type
_entity_poly.pdbx_seq_one_letter_code
_entity_poly.pdbx_strand_id
1 'polypeptide(L)' 'MLDLLITNATLPDGRRGMSVAVRGDTIVEVAAGLDAPAHLLVDAQG' A
#
# COMPACT_ATOMS: atom_id res chain seq x y z
N MET A 1 -13.99 0.89 2.46
CA MET A 1 -13.10 1.15 1.31
C MET A 1 -11.91 1.98 1.75
N LEU A 2 -10.74 1.68 1.22
CA LEU A 2 -9.53 2.44 1.53
C LEU A 2 -9.54 3.80 0.83
N ASP A 3 -8.92 4.78 1.45
CA ASP A 3 -8.71 6.07 0.79
C ASP A 3 -7.53 5.99 -0.18
N LEU A 4 -6.49 5.23 0.18
CA LEU A 4 -5.29 5.13 -0.62
C LEU A 4 -4.72 3.71 -0.51
N LEU A 5 -4.32 3.16 -1.64
CA LEU A 5 -3.56 1.92 -1.68
C LEU A 5 -2.28 2.18 -2.47
N ILE A 6 -1.15 2.02 -1.80
CA ILE A 6 0.16 2.14 -2.42
C ILE A 6 0.65 0.73 -2.71
N THR A 7 1.04 0.46 -3.95
CA THR A 7 1.52 -0.85 -4.37
C THR A 7 2.97 -0.76 -4.81
N ASN A 8 3.64 -1.90 -4.87
CA ASN A 8 5.01 -2.01 -5.38
C ASN A 8 6.00 -1.16 -4.57
N ALA A 9 5.77 -1.02 -3.28
CA ALA A 9 6.65 -0.24 -2.42
C ALA A 9 7.81 -1.09 -1.90
N THR A 10 8.98 -0.47 -1.76
CA THR A 10 10.11 -1.08 -1.09
C THR A 10 10.23 -0.48 0.30
N LEU A 11 10.19 -1.35 1.31
CA LEU A 11 10.26 -0.91 2.69
C LEU A 11 11.73 -0.72 3.13
N PRO A 12 11.96 0.07 4.17
CA PRO A 12 13.31 0.30 4.67
C PRO A 12 14.06 -0.96 5.12
N ASP A 13 13.33 -2.01 5.47
CA ASP A 13 13.93 -3.28 5.86
C ASP A 13 14.29 -4.17 4.67
N GLY A 14 14.11 -3.68 3.43
CA GLY A 14 14.48 -4.40 2.22
C GLY A 14 13.36 -5.22 1.58
N ARG A 15 12.18 -5.26 2.16
CA ARG A 15 11.06 -5.97 1.56
C ARG A 15 10.54 -5.21 0.35
N ARG A 16 10.34 -5.93 -0.75
CA ARG A 16 9.89 -5.35 -2.02
C ARG A 16 8.49 -5.85 -2.36
N GLY A 17 7.84 -5.15 -3.28
CA GLY A 17 6.52 -5.55 -3.76
C GLY A 17 5.46 -5.43 -2.69
N MET A 18 5.68 -4.60 -1.69
CA MET A 18 4.76 -4.44 -0.59
C MET A 18 3.66 -3.46 -0.94
N SER A 19 2.51 -3.67 -0.35
CA SER A 19 1.37 -2.77 -0.48
C SER A 19 1.08 -2.14 0.88
N VAL A 20 0.73 -0.85 0.85
CA VAL A 20 0.38 -0.11 2.05
C VAL A 20 -1.05 0.41 1.88
N ALA A 21 -1.93 0.01 2.77
CA ALA A 21 -3.33 0.41 2.76
C ALA A 21 -3.55 1.52 3.78
N VAL A 22 -4.14 2.62 3.32
CA VAL A 22 -4.37 3.81 4.14
C VAL A 22 -5.85 4.12 4.16
N ARG A 23 -6.37 4.41 5.34
CA ARG A 23 -7.74 4.84 5.53
C ARG A 23 -7.77 6.07 6.43
N GLY A 24 -8.29 7.17 5.89
CA GLY A 24 -8.17 8.44 6.57
C GLY A 24 -6.70 8.84 6.64
N ASP A 25 -6.19 9.06 7.82
CA ASP A 25 -4.78 9.35 8.05
C ASP A 25 -4.07 8.20 8.79
N THR A 26 -4.63 6.98 8.70
CA THR A 26 -4.12 5.81 9.40
C THR A 26 -3.72 4.72 8.40
N ILE A 27 -2.54 4.16 8.57
CA ILE A 27 -2.14 2.94 7.87
C ILE A 27 -2.84 1.76 8.53
N VAL A 28 -3.69 1.06 7.77
CA VAL A 28 -4.49 -0.04 8.32
C VAL A 28 -3.89 -1.41 8.01
N GLU A 29 -3.05 -1.51 6.98
CA GLU A 29 -2.41 -2.77 6.66
C GLU A 29 -1.17 -2.56 5.79
N VAL A 30 -0.17 -3.41 5.98
CA VAL A 30 1.02 -3.49 5.12
C VAL A 30 1.23 -4.96 4.81
N ALA A 31 1.16 -5.33 3.54
CA ALA A 31 1.30 -6.73 3.12
C ALA A 31 1.72 -6.81 1.66
N ALA A 32 2.37 -7.90 1.30
CA ALA A 32 2.73 -8.15 -0.09
C ALA A 32 1.48 -8.57 -0.88
N GLY A 33 1.31 -8.02 -2.08
CA GLY A 33 0.24 -8.43 -2.97
C GLY A 33 -1.16 -8.10 -2.49
N LEU A 34 -1.29 -7.10 -1.64
CA LEU A 34 -2.59 -6.70 -1.14
C LEU A 34 -3.43 -6.14 -2.29
N ASP A 35 -4.66 -6.65 -2.42
CA ASP A 35 -5.59 -6.24 -3.45
C ASP A 35 -6.91 -5.86 -2.78
N ALA A 36 -7.16 -4.58 -2.66
CA ALA A 36 -8.34 -4.06 -2.01
C ALA A 36 -8.83 -2.80 -2.71
N PRO A 37 -10.15 -2.54 -2.70
CA PRO A 37 -10.67 -1.31 -3.31
C PRO A 37 -10.20 -0.07 -2.55
N ALA A 38 -9.82 0.95 -3.30
CA ALA A 38 -9.37 2.21 -2.75
C ALA A 38 -9.78 3.36 -3.66
N HIS A 39 -9.97 4.54 -3.10
CA HIS A 39 -10.27 5.72 -3.89
C HIS A 39 -9.11 6.11 -4.79
N LEU A 40 -7.90 5.93 -4.31
CA LEU A 40 -6.69 6.26 -5.06
C LEU A 40 -5.72 5.10 -4.99
N LEU A 41 -5.23 4.68 -6.15
CA LEU A 41 -4.23 3.63 -6.27
C LEU A 41 -2.93 4.25 -6.76
N VAL A 42 -1.85 4.02 -6.03
CA VAL A 42 -0.53 4.55 -6.37
C VAL A 42 0.45 3.39 -6.52
N ASP A 43 1.16 3.35 -7.65
CA ASP A 43 2.25 2.42 -7.89
C ASP A 43 3.55 3.13 -7.54
N ALA A 44 4.21 2.70 -6.50
CA ALA A 44 5.41 3.36 -6.03
C ALA A 44 6.65 3.02 -6.86
N GLN A 45 6.58 1.91 -7.63
CA GLN A 45 7.66 1.43 -8.49
C GLN A 45 8.98 1.23 -7.73
N GLY A 46 8.86 0.71 -6.55
CA GLY A 46 10.00 0.54 -5.69
C GLY A 46 10.20 1.76 -4.82
#